data_11273df1591308ff74ac3328ce43c74a
#
_entry.id   11273df1591308ff74ac3328ce43c74a
#
_cell.length_a   1.000
_cell.length_b   1.000
_cell.length_c   1.000
_cell.angle_alpha   90.00
_cell.angle_beta   90.00
_cell.angle_gamma   90.00
#
_symmetry.space_group_name_H-M   'P 1'
#
loop_
_entity.id
_entity.type
_entity.pdbx_description
1 polymer ?
#
loop_
_entity_poly.entity_id
_entity_poly.type
_entity_poly.pdbx_seq_one_letter_code
_entity_poly.pdbx_strand_id
1 'polypeptide(L)'
;MTHLFNAMPGLHHREPGPIAAAVDRRDVTCEIIADGVHIAPSMVRLAFSLFPERMILISDSLRACGLGDGTFELGGQLFTVHGNRATIENGSLAGSVSSVMACLRTAVTKMGIPLEIAVRAATMTPAKALGVEDERGSIAPGKVADAVVLDEDLQVKHVVLRGKLLF
;
A
#
# COMPACT_ATOMS: atom_id res chain seq x y z
N MET A 1 -6.66 -1.27 -10.59
CA MET A 1 -7.37 -2.35 -9.84
C MET A 1 -7.05 -2.15 -8.38
N THR A 2 -8.06 -1.93 -7.55
CA THR A 2 -7.87 -1.60 -6.13
C THR A 2 -7.65 -2.85 -5.28
N HIS A 3 -6.96 -2.70 -4.14
CA HIS A 3 -6.66 -3.69 -3.08
C HIS A 3 -6.55 -5.15 -3.55
N LEU A 4 -5.64 -5.41 -4.50
CA LEU A 4 -5.43 -6.71 -5.17
C LEU A 4 -5.56 -7.89 -4.18
N PHE A 5 -6.25 -8.95 -4.57
CA PHE A 5 -6.66 -10.15 -3.83
C PHE A 5 -7.80 -9.95 -2.82
N ASN A 6 -8.04 -8.74 -2.31
CA ASN A 6 -9.07 -8.50 -1.32
C ASN A 6 -10.42 -8.26 -2.00
N ALA A 7 -11.49 -8.85 -1.46
CA ALA A 7 -12.85 -8.77 -1.98
C ALA A 7 -12.99 -9.15 -3.47
N MET A 8 -12.16 -10.09 -3.96
CA MET A 8 -12.22 -10.60 -5.32
C MET A 8 -11.99 -12.12 -5.36
N PRO A 9 -12.43 -12.82 -6.46
CA PRO A 9 -12.13 -14.23 -6.65
C PRO A 9 -10.63 -14.48 -6.65
N GLY A 10 -10.21 -15.62 -6.08
CA GLY A 10 -8.82 -16.04 -6.07
C GLY A 10 -8.28 -16.33 -7.48
N LEU A 11 -6.95 -16.25 -7.63
CA LEU A 11 -6.27 -16.66 -8.86
C LEU A 11 -6.30 -18.19 -8.99
N HIS A 12 -7.15 -18.71 -9.86
CA HIS A 12 -7.29 -20.14 -10.09
C HIS A 12 -6.95 -20.51 -11.53
N HIS A 13 -6.29 -21.64 -11.75
CA HIS A 13 -5.73 -22.04 -13.06
C HIS A 13 -6.77 -22.29 -14.16
N ARG A 14 -8.04 -22.53 -13.84
CA ARG A 14 -9.15 -22.69 -14.79
C ARG A 14 -10.17 -21.55 -14.72
N GLU A 15 -10.17 -20.78 -13.64
CA GLU A 15 -11.03 -19.63 -13.41
C GLU A 15 -10.15 -18.47 -12.92
N PRO A 16 -9.33 -17.89 -13.81
CA PRO A 16 -8.23 -17.01 -13.41
C PRO A 16 -8.67 -15.66 -12.83
N GLY A 17 -9.91 -15.26 -13.07
CA GLY A 17 -10.52 -14.07 -12.49
C GLY A 17 -9.90 -12.74 -12.92
N PRO A 18 -10.22 -11.66 -12.20
CA PRO A 18 -9.79 -10.30 -12.57
C PRO A 18 -8.28 -10.12 -12.48
N ILE A 19 -7.59 -10.88 -11.64
CA ILE A 19 -6.13 -10.75 -11.45
C ILE A 19 -5.39 -11.11 -12.73
N ALA A 20 -5.73 -12.25 -13.36
CA ALA A 20 -5.12 -12.66 -14.61
C ALA A 20 -5.49 -11.70 -15.76
N ALA A 21 -6.75 -11.25 -15.81
CA ALA A 21 -7.16 -10.26 -16.79
C ALA A 21 -6.32 -8.96 -16.70
N ALA A 22 -5.95 -8.54 -15.48
CA ALA A 22 -5.07 -7.39 -15.28
C ALA A 22 -3.61 -7.67 -15.69
N VAL A 23 -3.14 -8.94 -15.63
CA VAL A 23 -1.80 -9.29 -16.14
C VAL A 23 -1.72 -9.03 -17.64
N ASP A 24 -2.75 -9.42 -18.39
CA ASP A 24 -2.81 -9.25 -19.85
C ASP A 24 -2.99 -7.80 -20.29
N ARG A 25 -3.49 -6.93 -19.41
CA ARG A 25 -3.73 -5.51 -19.65
C ARG A 25 -2.58 -4.65 -19.15
N ARG A 26 -1.69 -4.22 -20.06
CA ARG A 26 -0.51 -3.41 -19.73
C ARG A 26 -0.82 -2.01 -19.23
N ASP A 27 -2.01 -1.50 -19.52
CA ASP A 27 -2.54 -0.20 -19.10
C ASP A 27 -3.16 -0.21 -17.68
N VAL A 28 -3.28 -1.38 -17.06
CA VAL A 28 -3.83 -1.51 -15.70
C VAL A 28 -2.73 -1.47 -14.65
N THR A 29 -2.82 -0.52 -13.70
CA THR A 29 -2.07 -0.53 -12.45
C THR A 29 -2.84 -1.26 -11.37
N CYS A 30 -2.13 -1.86 -10.40
CA CYS A 30 -2.73 -2.63 -9.32
C CYS A 30 -2.28 -2.08 -7.97
N GLU A 31 -3.20 -1.91 -7.06
CA GLU A 31 -2.95 -1.48 -5.69
C GLU A 31 -2.87 -2.68 -4.76
N ILE A 32 -1.94 -2.66 -3.80
CA ILE A 32 -1.73 -3.76 -2.86
C ILE A 32 -1.50 -3.25 -1.44
N ILE A 33 -2.09 -3.95 -0.46
CA ILE A 33 -1.92 -3.69 0.97
C ILE A 33 -0.83 -4.62 1.50
N ALA A 34 0.34 -4.10 1.78
CA ALA A 34 1.49 -4.88 2.25
C ALA A 34 1.74 -4.72 3.76
N ASP A 35 0.69 -4.77 4.57
CA ASP A 35 0.74 -4.54 6.02
C ASP A 35 1.11 -5.80 6.83
N GLY A 36 1.18 -6.97 6.17
CA GLY A 36 1.47 -8.26 6.81
C GLY A 36 0.25 -8.94 7.45
N VAL A 37 -0.95 -8.38 7.24
CA VAL A 37 -2.22 -8.91 7.74
C VAL A 37 -3.11 -9.38 6.59
N HIS A 38 -3.27 -8.54 5.56
CA HIS A 38 -4.20 -8.77 4.44
C HIS A 38 -3.70 -9.84 3.47
N ILE A 39 -2.40 -9.88 3.22
CA ILE A 39 -1.82 -10.71 2.15
C ILE A 39 -0.55 -11.41 2.66
N ALA A 40 -0.44 -12.69 2.38
CA ALA A 40 0.76 -13.47 2.71
C ALA A 40 2.00 -12.94 1.93
N PRO A 41 3.20 -12.92 2.54
CA PRO A 41 4.41 -12.39 1.90
C PRO A 41 4.72 -12.99 0.54
N SER A 42 4.48 -14.29 0.34
CA SER A 42 4.66 -14.97 -0.96
C SER A 42 3.75 -14.42 -2.05
N MET A 43 2.51 -14.06 -1.69
CA MET A 43 1.54 -13.50 -2.63
C MET A 43 1.88 -12.05 -2.99
N VAL A 44 2.43 -11.27 -2.03
CA VAL A 44 2.96 -9.93 -2.33
C VAL A 44 4.12 -10.02 -3.32
N ARG A 45 5.09 -10.91 -3.10
CA ARG A 45 6.19 -11.15 -4.07
C ARG A 45 5.69 -11.56 -5.44
N LEU A 46 4.71 -12.49 -5.49
CA LEU A 46 4.09 -12.91 -6.75
C LEU A 46 3.44 -11.72 -7.47
N ALA A 47 2.69 -10.88 -6.75
CA ALA A 47 2.07 -9.69 -7.34
C ALA A 47 3.10 -8.75 -7.95
N PHE A 48 4.19 -8.44 -7.23
CA PHE A 48 5.26 -7.60 -7.79
C PHE A 48 5.94 -8.22 -9.02
N SER A 49 6.01 -9.56 -9.10
CA SER A 49 6.53 -10.27 -10.28
C SER A 49 5.56 -10.23 -11.47
N LEU A 50 4.25 -10.34 -11.21
CA LEU A 50 3.22 -10.30 -12.24
C LEU A 50 3.01 -8.89 -12.82
N PHE A 51 3.19 -7.86 -12.00
CA PHE A 51 2.93 -6.47 -12.35
C PHE A 51 4.17 -5.57 -12.20
N PRO A 52 5.29 -5.89 -12.88
CA PRO A 52 6.50 -5.07 -12.78
C PRO A 52 6.17 -3.61 -13.17
N GLU A 53 6.62 -2.65 -12.34
CA GLU A 53 6.41 -1.21 -12.51
C GLU A 53 4.94 -0.71 -12.49
N ARG A 54 3.99 -1.62 -12.26
CA ARG A 54 2.53 -1.31 -12.23
C ARG A 54 1.91 -1.51 -10.84
N MET A 55 2.71 -1.90 -9.83
CA MET A 55 2.23 -2.02 -8.46
C MET A 55 2.24 -0.66 -7.75
N ILE A 56 1.16 -0.41 -7.01
CA ILE A 56 1.01 0.74 -6.12
C ILE A 56 0.86 0.21 -4.70
N LEU A 57 1.70 0.65 -3.77
CA LEU A 57 1.51 0.40 -2.35
C LEU A 57 0.44 1.35 -1.80
N ILE A 58 -0.61 0.77 -1.23
CA ILE A 58 -1.64 1.50 -0.50
C ILE A 58 -1.72 1.02 0.95
N SER A 59 -2.35 1.81 1.78
CA SER A 59 -2.69 1.42 3.14
C SER A 59 -4.12 0.89 3.27
N ASP A 60 -5.05 1.41 2.48
CA ASP A 60 -6.49 1.16 2.64
C ASP A 60 -6.93 1.34 4.10
N SER A 61 -6.41 2.40 4.73
CA SER A 61 -6.52 2.57 6.18
C SER A 61 -7.85 3.16 6.60
N LEU A 62 -8.40 2.54 7.63
CA LEU A 62 -9.58 3.00 8.32
C LEU A 62 -9.29 4.26 9.16
N ARG A 63 -10.34 4.95 9.58
CA ARG A 63 -10.27 6.12 10.48
C ARG A 63 -9.55 5.83 11.81
N ALA A 64 -9.46 4.57 12.20
CA ALA A 64 -8.78 4.11 13.41
C ALA A 64 -7.25 4.04 13.29
N CYS A 65 -6.68 4.29 12.10
CA CYS A 65 -5.24 4.26 11.90
C CYS A 65 -4.54 5.27 12.81
N GLY A 66 -3.62 4.78 13.67
CA GLY A 66 -2.88 5.60 14.62
C GLY A 66 -3.61 5.90 15.93
N LEU A 67 -4.84 5.43 16.14
CA LEU A 67 -5.61 5.65 17.37
C LEU A 67 -5.44 4.53 18.42
N GLY A 68 -4.80 3.42 18.06
CA GLY A 68 -4.60 2.27 18.95
C GLY A 68 -5.80 1.33 19.03
N ASP A 69 -5.76 0.44 20.03
CA ASP A 69 -6.81 -0.55 20.25
C ASP A 69 -8.12 0.10 20.70
N GLY A 70 -9.24 -0.45 20.21
CA GLY A 70 -10.57 0.08 20.55
C GLY A 70 -11.65 -0.36 19.57
N THR A 71 -12.87 0.07 19.85
CA THR A 71 -14.03 -0.16 18.98
C THR A 71 -14.38 1.14 18.23
N PHE A 72 -14.55 1.02 16.93
CA PHE A 72 -14.82 2.12 16.01
C PHE A 72 -16.00 1.76 15.11
N GLU A 73 -16.43 2.72 14.30
CA GLU A 73 -17.55 2.55 13.37
C GLU A 73 -17.16 2.98 11.96
N LEU A 74 -17.64 2.23 10.98
CA LEU A 74 -17.54 2.54 9.56
C LEU A 74 -18.88 2.27 8.88
N GLY A 75 -19.55 3.32 8.43
CA GLY A 75 -20.83 3.21 7.69
C GLY A 75 -21.94 2.49 8.46
N GLY A 76 -22.04 2.68 9.77
CA GLY A 76 -23.02 2.00 10.64
C GLY A 76 -22.57 0.62 11.14
N GLN A 77 -21.41 0.11 10.69
CA GLN A 77 -20.87 -1.17 11.13
C GLN A 77 -19.75 -0.97 12.14
N LEU A 78 -19.87 -1.62 13.30
CA LEU A 78 -18.82 -1.62 14.31
C LEU A 78 -17.68 -2.55 13.91
N PHE A 79 -16.44 -2.12 14.19
CA PHE A 79 -15.24 -2.94 14.09
C PHE A 79 -14.33 -2.71 15.29
N THR A 80 -13.57 -3.73 15.64
CA THR A 80 -12.61 -3.68 16.75
C THR A 80 -11.19 -3.74 16.22
N VAL A 81 -10.35 -2.84 16.73
CA VAL A 81 -8.89 -2.83 16.48
C VAL A 81 -8.20 -3.50 17.65
N HIS A 82 -7.35 -4.47 17.33
CA HIS A 82 -6.41 -5.08 18.26
C HIS A 82 -5.04 -5.23 17.59
N GLY A 83 -4.07 -4.46 18.10
CA GLY A 83 -2.74 -4.34 17.49
C GLY A 83 -2.83 -3.77 16.06
N ASN A 84 -2.45 -4.56 15.07
CA ASN A 84 -2.49 -4.17 13.65
C ASN A 84 -3.68 -4.78 12.86
N ARG A 85 -4.67 -5.32 13.55
CA ARG A 85 -5.86 -5.94 12.93
C ARG A 85 -7.11 -5.18 13.29
N ALA A 86 -7.92 -4.89 12.28
CA ALA A 86 -9.28 -4.39 12.44
C ALA A 86 -10.27 -5.45 11.95
N THR A 87 -11.16 -5.90 12.81
CA THR A 87 -12.12 -6.96 12.49
C THR A 87 -13.54 -6.55 12.82
N ILE A 88 -14.48 -6.96 11.98
CA ILE A 88 -15.92 -6.90 12.28
C ILE A 88 -16.34 -8.12 13.11
N GLU A 89 -17.57 -8.13 13.60
CA GLU A 89 -18.09 -9.14 14.52
C GLU A 89 -17.94 -10.58 14.03
N ASN A 90 -18.05 -10.82 12.72
CA ASN A 90 -17.90 -12.16 12.13
C ASN A 90 -16.43 -12.58 11.94
N GLY A 91 -15.45 -11.78 12.41
CA GLY A 91 -14.02 -12.05 12.32
C GLY A 91 -13.35 -11.66 11.00
N SER A 92 -14.10 -11.17 10.02
CA SER A 92 -13.53 -10.66 8.76
C SER A 92 -12.77 -9.37 8.98
N LEU A 93 -11.75 -9.10 8.16
CA LEU A 93 -11.04 -7.83 8.19
C LEU A 93 -11.99 -6.70 7.74
N ALA A 94 -11.99 -5.61 8.49
CA ALA A 94 -12.75 -4.40 8.17
C ALA A 94 -11.98 -3.46 7.25
N GLY A 95 -10.66 -3.61 7.20
CA GLY A 95 -9.70 -2.80 6.47
C GLY A 95 -8.39 -2.73 7.24
N SER A 96 -7.47 -1.87 6.79
CA SER A 96 -6.16 -1.71 7.43
C SER A 96 -6.18 -0.63 8.52
N VAL A 97 -5.27 -0.75 9.49
CA VAL A 97 -4.91 0.30 10.45
C VAL A 97 -3.45 0.70 10.31
N SER A 98 -2.84 0.36 9.19
CA SER A 98 -1.45 0.66 8.86
C SER A 98 -1.34 1.91 7.98
N SER A 99 -0.27 2.69 8.14
CA SER A 99 0.08 3.76 7.20
C SER A 99 0.80 3.20 5.96
N VAL A 100 0.86 3.97 4.86
CA VAL A 100 1.64 3.60 3.67
C VAL A 100 3.12 3.37 4.04
N MET A 101 3.69 4.15 4.97
CA MET A 101 5.06 3.94 5.45
C MET A 101 5.23 2.61 6.18
N ALA A 102 4.24 2.18 6.98
CA ALA A 102 4.26 0.88 7.63
C ALA A 102 4.18 -0.25 6.59
N CYS A 103 3.34 -0.10 5.57
CA CYS A 103 3.24 -1.05 4.44
C CYS A 103 4.57 -1.13 3.67
N LEU A 104 5.20 0.00 3.35
CA LEU A 104 6.50 0.04 2.67
C LEU A 104 7.57 -0.69 3.50
N ARG A 105 7.70 -0.36 4.79
CA ARG A 105 8.64 -1.02 5.69
C ARG A 105 8.41 -2.52 5.76
N THR A 106 7.16 -2.95 5.90
CA THR A 106 6.79 -4.37 5.95
C THR A 106 7.12 -5.08 4.62
N ALA A 107 6.82 -4.44 3.48
CA ALA A 107 7.15 -4.97 2.15
C ALA A 107 8.66 -5.23 2.00
N VAL A 108 9.50 -4.29 2.46
CA VAL A 108 10.96 -4.43 2.38
C VAL A 108 11.48 -5.43 3.40
N THR A 109 11.19 -5.22 4.70
CA THR A 109 11.86 -5.95 5.78
C THR A 109 11.31 -7.36 6.03
N LYS A 110 10.02 -7.60 5.74
CA LYS A 110 9.35 -8.87 6.03
C LYS A 110 8.94 -9.64 4.77
N MET A 111 8.76 -8.96 3.64
CA MET A 111 8.29 -9.61 2.41
C MET A 111 9.38 -9.74 1.35
N GLY A 112 10.55 -9.06 1.52
CA GLY A 112 11.71 -9.17 0.64
C GLY A 112 11.55 -8.42 -0.68
N ILE A 113 10.71 -7.38 -0.72
CA ILE A 113 10.62 -6.48 -1.88
C ILE A 113 11.83 -5.53 -1.84
N PRO A 114 12.61 -5.40 -2.91
CA PRO A 114 13.72 -4.44 -2.96
C PRO A 114 13.25 -3.02 -2.64
N LEU A 115 14.07 -2.28 -1.86
CA LEU A 115 13.71 -0.95 -1.38
C LEU A 115 13.30 0.01 -2.50
N GLU A 116 14.08 0.05 -3.58
CA GLU A 116 13.82 0.90 -4.74
C GLU A 116 12.48 0.58 -5.42
N ILE A 117 12.10 -0.71 -5.48
CA ILE A 117 10.81 -1.15 -6.04
C ILE A 117 9.66 -0.72 -5.11
N ALA A 118 9.81 -0.93 -3.80
CA ALA A 118 8.82 -0.52 -2.82
C ALA A 118 8.63 1.01 -2.79
N VAL A 119 9.72 1.77 -2.84
CA VAL A 119 9.67 3.24 -2.93
C VAL A 119 8.98 3.69 -4.21
N ARG A 120 9.33 3.11 -5.36
CA ARG A 120 8.66 3.42 -6.63
C ARG A 120 7.16 3.14 -6.56
N ALA A 121 6.76 2.02 -5.97
CA ALA A 121 5.36 1.64 -5.80
C ALA A 121 4.60 2.58 -4.84
N ALA A 122 5.29 3.27 -3.93
CA ALA A 122 4.70 4.23 -3.00
C ALA A 122 4.76 5.69 -3.50
N THR A 123 5.46 5.98 -4.60
CA THR A 123 5.73 7.35 -5.07
C THR A 123 5.46 7.54 -6.56
N MET A 124 6.36 7.08 -7.42
CA MET A 124 6.28 7.34 -8.87
C MET A 124 5.13 6.60 -9.56
N THR A 125 4.87 5.34 -9.18
CA THR A 125 3.79 4.56 -9.79
C THR A 125 2.42 5.17 -9.51
N PRO A 126 2.05 5.55 -8.26
CA PRO A 126 0.80 6.26 -8.01
C PRO A 126 0.76 7.65 -8.65
N ALA A 127 1.88 8.38 -8.73
CA ALA A 127 1.93 9.66 -9.42
C ALA A 127 1.56 9.53 -10.90
N LYS A 128 2.13 8.52 -11.59
CA LYS A 128 1.77 8.20 -12.99
C LYS A 128 0.30 7.79 -13.14
N ALA A 129 -0.21 6.97 -12.24
CA ALA A 129 -1.61 6.52 -12.28
C ALA A 129 -2.60 7.69 -12.14
N LEU A 130 -2.19 8.76 -11.45
CA LEU A 130 -2.98 9.98 -11.25
C LEU A 130 -2.67 11.08 -12.28
N GLY A 131 -1.68 10.90 -13.16
CA GLY A 131 -1.25 11.91 -14.15
C GLY A 131 -0.59 13.13 -13.51
N VAL A 132 0.10 12.97 -12.39
CA VAL A 132 0.81 14.05 -11.66
C VAL A 132 2.32 13.81 -11.56
N GLU A 133 2.85 12.90 -12.35
CA GLU A 133 4.27 12.52 -12.33
C GLU A 133 5.22 13.64 -12.74
N ASP A 134 4.76 14.64 -13.47
CA ASP A 134 5.55 15.83 -13.82
C ASP A 134 5.77 16.75 -12.61
N GLU A 135 4.87 16.70 -11.63
CA GLU A 135 4.92 17.51 -10.42
C GLU A 135 5.44 16.76 -9.20
N ARG A 136 5.19 15.44 -9.10
CA ARG A 136 5.40 14.62 -7.89
C ARG A 136 5.97 13.25 -8.21
N GLY A 137 6.24 12.47 -7.15
CA GLY A 137 6.63 11.05 -7.24
C GLY A 137 8.13 10.82 -7.41
N SER A 138 8.95 11.86 -7.64
CA SER A 138 10.42 11.77 -7.66
C SER A 138 11.07 13.09 -7.26
N ILE A 139 12.32 13.02 -6.87
CA ILE A 139 13.15 14.20 -6.59
C ILE A 139 13.82 14.62 -7.90
N ALA A 140 13.31 15.70 -8.52
CA ALA A 140 13.86 16.26 -9.75
C ALA A 140 13.64 17.79 -9.79
N PRO A 141 14.48 18.54 -10.51
CA PRO A 141 14.29 19.97 -10.69
C PRO A 141 12.91 20.29 -11.28
N GLY A 142 12.24 21.29 -10.72
CA GLY A 142 10.89 21.72 -11.15
C GLY A 142 9.73 21.01 -10.47
N LYS A 143 9.97 19.91 -9.76
CA LYS A 143 8.93 19.21 -9.00
C LYS A 143 8.72 19.82 -7.62
N VAL A 144 7.55 19.55 -7.04
CA VAL A 144 7.22 19.93 -5.67
C VAL A 144 8.19 19.23 -4.72
N ALA A 145 8.81 20.01 -3.83
CA ALA A 145 9.77 19.50 -2.86
C ALA A 145 9.05 18.86 -1.65
N ASP A 146 8.40 17.73 -1.90
CA ASP A 146 7.83 16.84 -0.89
C ASP A 146 8.75 15.63 -0.73
N ALA A 147 9.31 15.43 0.46
CA ALA A 147 10.25 14.34 0.71
C ALA A 147 10.12 13.81 2.14
N VAL A 148 10.42 12.53 2.29
CA VAL A 148 10.56 11.88 3.60
C VAL A 148 11.97 11.33 3.71
N VAL A 149 12.67 11.68 4.80
CA VAL A 149 13.99 11.15 5.12
C VAL A 149 13.82 9.99 6.08
N LEU A 150 14.37 8.86 5.73
CA LEU A 150 14.32 7.63 6.52
C LEU A 150 15.71 7.29 7.07
N ASP A 151 15.75 6.63 8.23
CA ASP A 151 16.97 5.98 8.71
C ASP A 151 17.16 4.58 8.08
N GLU A 152 18.21 3.88 8.52
CA GLU A 152 18.55 2.53 8.04
C GLU A 152 17.46 1.49 8.38
N ASP A 153 16.66 1.73 9.43
CA ASP A 153 15.53 0.89 9.83
C ASP A 153 14.21 1.32 9.15
N LEU A 154 14.29 2.22 8.17
CA LEU A 154 13.16 2.80 7.44
C LEU A 154 12.16 3.54 8.37
N GLN A 155 12.67 4.11 9.47
CA GLN A 155 11.88 5.00 10.32
C GLN A 155 11.96 6.43 9.79
N VAL A 156 10.85 7.17 9.86
CA VAL A 156 10.80 8.56 9.44
C VAL A 156 11.62 9.43 10.39
N LYS A 157 12.62 10.12 9.87
CA LYS A 157 13.44 11.10 10.61
C LYS A 157 12.99 12.51 10.32
N HIS A 158 12.74 12.82 9.06
CA HIS A 158 12.31 14.16 8.68
C HIS A 158 11.24 14.08 7.59
N VAL A 159 10.37 15.07 7.60
CA VAL A 159 9.38 15.29 6.54
C VAL A 159 9.56 16.70 5.99
N VAL A 160 9.73 16.79 4.69
CA VAL A 160 9.73 18.04 3.93
C VAL A 160 8.44 18.15 3.17
N LEU A 161 7.69 19.22 3.35
CA LEU A 161 6.45 19.49 2.64
C LEU A 161 6.57 20.84 1.93
N ARG A 162 6.49 20.82 0.62
CA ARG A 162 6.64 22.01 -0.24
C ARG A 162 7.91 22.82 0.09
N GLY A 163 9.02 22.11 0.29
CA GLY A 163 10.31 22.70 0.62
C GLY A 163 10.48 23.15 2.07
N LYS A 164 9.50 22.93 2.95
CA LYS A 164 9.58 23.24 4.39
C LYS A 164 9.79 21.97 5.19
N LEU A 165 10.82 21.97 6.03
CA LEU A 165 11.04 20.93 7.03
C LEU A 165 9.96 21.06 8.11
N LEU A 166 9.21 19.96 8.35
CA LEU A 166 8.15 19.92 9.36
C LEU A 166 8.68 19.45 10.70
N PHE A 167 9.57 18.43 10.72
CA PHE A 167 10.28 17.93 11.90
C PHE A 167 11.50 17.11 11.47
#